data_caab50cfb9e2262d432660da5d9dcf6b
#
_entry.id   caab50cfb9e2262d432660da5d9dcf6b
#
_cell.length_a   1.000
_cell.length_b   1.000
_cell.length_c   1.000
_cell.angle_alpha   90.00
_cell.angle_beta   90.00
_cell.angle_gamma   90.00
#
_symmetry.space_group_name_H-M   'P 1'
#
loop_
_entity.id
_entity.type
_entity.pdbx_description
1 polymer ?
#
loop_
_entity_poly.entity_id
_entity_poly.type
_entity_poly.pdbx_seq_one_letter_code
_entity_poly.pdbx_strand_id
1 'polypeptide(L)'
;MGKLIVIDGLDGSGKSTQIDRLCAGLQKDGLDYRKISFPDYAQPSSALVKMYLAGEFGEAANAVNAYAASSFYAVDRYASFKKFWEADYCKNIPIIAARYATSNAIHQMAKLAKSEWNSYLAWLEDYEYTLLGLPKPDAVIFLDMPLEAAQKLMSGRYAGDESKKDIHERDFTYLRQCRESALYAAKKWNWQVIFCAEKDEPLPPAVITEKIDRIVRDTIR
;
A
#
# COMPACT_ATOMS: atom_id res chain seq x y z
N MET A 1 -16.00 -9.27 13.60
CA MET A 1 -15.70 -8.39 12.46
C MET A 1 -14.74 -9.10 11.53
N GLY A 2 -14.84 -8.82 10.22
CA GLY A 2 -13.97 -9.43 9.22
C GLY A 2 -12.49 -9.16 9.48
N LYS A 3 -11.64 -9.93 8.82
CA LYS A 3 -10.18 -9.73 8.86
C LYS A 3 -9.78 -8.76 7.75
N LEU A 4 -8.97 -7.76 8.08
CA LEU A 4 -8.39 -6.83 7.11
C LEU A 4 -6.93 -7.19 6.86
N ILE A 5 -6.63 -7.66 5.65
CA ILE A 5 -5.28 -7.99 5.22
C ILE A 5 -4.83 -6.99 4.16
N VAL A 6 -3.71 -6.32 4.41
CA VAL A 6 -3.14 -5.33 3.51
C VAL A 6 -1.93 -5.91 2.80
N ILE A 7 -1.89 -5.76 1.47
CA ILE A 7 -0.70 -6.04 0.67
C ILE A 7 -0.16 -4.72 0.15
N ASP A 8 1.03 -4.35 0.60
CA ASP A 8 1.67 -3.08 0.27
C ASP A 8 3.10 -3.30 -0.28
N GLY A 9 3.70 -2.25 -0.79
CA GLY A 9 5.03 -2.25 -1.39
C GLY A 9 5.22 -1.04 -2.30
N LEU A 10 6.43 -0.79 -2.74
CA LEU A 10 6.72 0.29 -3.69
C LEU A 10 6.16 -0.02 -5.08
N ASP A 11 6.14 0.97 -5.95
CA ASP A 11 5.73 0.77 -7.33
C ASP A 11 6.71 -0.17 -8.05
N GLY A 12 6.17 -1.03 -8.91
CA GLY A 12 6.95 -2.12 -9.52
C GLY A 12 7.19 -3.35 -8.63
N SER A 13 6.72 -3.38 -7.37
CA SER A 13 6.89 -4.55 -6.48
C SER A 13 6.01 -5.76 -6.81
N GLY A 14 5.15 -5.67 -7.85
CA GLY A 14 4.28 -6.77 -8.25
C GLY A 14 2.96 -6.89 -7.47
N LYS A 15 2.59 -5.92 -6.65
CA LYS A 15 1.37 -5.94 -5.81
C LYS A 15 0.12 -6.40 -6.55
N SER A 16 -0.20 -5.77 -7.68
CA SER A 16 -1.43 -6.07 -8.44
C SER A 16 -1.44 -7.53 -8.90
N THR A 17 -0.33 -8.00 -9.47
CA THR A 17 -0.18 -9.38 -9.90
C THR A 17 -0.38 -10.37 -8.75
N GLN A 18 0.19 -10.07 -7.57
CA GLN A 18 0.11 -10.95 -6.42
C GLN A 18 -1.31 -10.98 -5.83
N ILE A 19 -1.97 -9.83 -5.75
CA ILE A 19 -3.36 -9.75 -5.28
C ILE A 19 -4.31 -10.48 -6.22
N ASP A 20 -4.14 -10.34 -7.54
CA ASP A 20 -4.99 -11.04 -8.52
C ASP A 20 -4.81 -12.56 -8.42
N ARG A 21 -3.57 -13.04 -8.26
CA ARG A 21 -3.28 -14.46 -8.07
C ARG A 21 -3.84 -15.00 -6.75
N LEU A 22 -3.68 -14.26 -5.66
CA LEU A 22 -4.26 -14.59 -4.35
C LEU A 22 -5.79 -14.70 -4.45
N CYS A 23 -6.44 -13.66 -4.99
CA CYS A 23 -7.90 -13.63 -5.14
C CYS A 23 -8.42 -14.79 -6.00
N ALA A 24 -7.73 -15.12 -7.09
CA ALA A 24 -8.07 -16.29 -7.91
C ALA A 24 -7.96 -17.62 -7.12
N GLY A 25 -6.94 -17.75 -6.25
CA GLY A 25 -6.78 -18.89 -5.36
C GLY A 25 -7.93 -18.99 -4.34
N LEU A 26 -8.23 -17.90 -3.65
CA LEU A 26 -9.34 -17.86 -2.68
C LEU A 26 -10.69 -18.21 -3.33
N GLN A 27 -10.96 -17.65 -4.50
CA GLN A 27 -12.19 -17.93 -5.27
C GLN A 27 -12.28 -19.41 -5.68
N LYS A 28 -11.18 -20.00 -6.15
CA LYS A 28 -11.13 -21.42 -6.50
C LYS A 28 -11.47 -22.35 -5.33
N ASP A 29 -11.06 -21.93 -4.12
CA ASP A 29 -11.32 -22.69 -2.89
C ASP A 29 -12.69 -22.37 -2.27
N GLY A 30 -13.52 -21.54 -2.92
CA GLY A 30 -14.86 -21.17 -2.46
C GLY A 30 -14.86 -20.26 -1.22
N LEU A 31 -13.78 -19.54 -0.98
CA LEU A 31 -13.67 -18.60 0.15
C LEU A 31 -14.20 -17.22 -0.26
N ASP A 32 -15.16 -16.70 0.49
CA ASP A 32 -15.63 -15.33 0.31
C ASP A 32 -14.56 -14.33 0.73
N TYR A 33 -14.44 -13.25 -0.02
CA TYR A 33 -13.58 -12.10 0.30
C TYR A 33 -14.08 -10.83 -0.40
N ARG A 34 -13.68 -9.68 0.12
CA ARG A 34 -13.83 -8.38 -0.55
C ARG A 34 -12.46 -7.83 -0.93
N LYS A 35 -12.24 -7.56 -2.21
CA LYS A 35 -11.04 -6.86 -2.70
C LYS A 35 -11.30 -5.36 -2.71
N ILE A 36 -10.37 -4.59 -2.14
CA ILE A 36 -10.35 -3.12 -2.19
C ILE A 36 -8.96 -2.62 -2.61
N SER A 37 -8.89 -1.40 -3.11
CA SER A 37 -7.63 -0.79 -3.53
C SER A 37 -7.64 0.71 -3.26
N PHE A 38 -6.50 1.25 -2.82
CA PHE A 38 -6.34 2.67 -2.58
C PHE A 38 -5.15 3.25 -3.35
N PRO A 39 -5.27 4.50 -3.87
CA PRO A 39 -6.48 5.33 -3.87
C PRO A 39 -7.61 4.69 -4.69
N ASP A 40 -8.88 4.97 -4.31
CA ASP A 40 -10.02 4.55 -5.12
C ASP A 40 -10.29 5.59 -6.22
N TYR A 41 -9.49 5.52 -7.27
CA TYR A 41 -9.53 6.48 -8.37
C TYR A 41 -10.88 6.56 -9.09
N ALA A 42 -11.74 5.56 -8.97
CA ALA A 42 -13.07 5.57 -9.57
C ALA A 42 -14.05 6.46 -8.79
N GLN A 43 -13.72 6.82 -7.55
CA GLN A 43 -14.61 7.57 -6.68
C GLN A 43 -14.22 9.06 -6.58
N PRO A 44 -15.22 9.95 -6.38
CA PRO A 44 -14.97 11.38 -6.17
C PRO A 44 -14.12 11.68 -4.93
N SER A 45 -14.12 10.81 -3.93
CA SER A 45 -13.32 10.94 -2.70
C SER A 45 -11.82 11.04 -2.96
N SER A 46 -11.32 10.48 -4.06
CA SER A 46 -9.91 10.53 -4.46
C SER A 46 -9.51 11.82 -5.20
N ALA A 47 -10.39 12.83 -5.32
CA ALA A 47 -10.09 14.05 -6.07
C ALA A 47 -8.83 14.76 -5.60
N LEU A 48 -8.67 14.97 -4.27
CA LEU A 48 -7.47 15.61 -3.70
C LEU A 48 -6.20 14.78 -3.94
N VAL A 49 -6.31 13.46 -3.91
CA VAL A 49 -5.19 12.56 -4.23
C VAL A 49 -4.78 12.71 -5.69
N LYS A 50 -5.76 12.78 -6.61
CA LYS A 50 -5.49 12.99 -8.05
C LYS A 50 -4.78 14.32 -8.29
N MET A 51 -5.28 15.42 -7.72
CA MET A 51 -4.68 16.76 -7.82
C MET A 51 -3.24 16.75 -7.28
N TYR A 52 -3.03 16.11 -6.13
CA TYR A 52 -1.71 15.97 -5.52
C TYR A 52 -0.73 15.22 -6.41
N LEU A 53 -1.11 14.04 -6.92
CA LEU A 53 -0.27 13.21 -7.79
C LEU A 53 -0.01 13.83 -9.18
N ALA A 54 -0.97 14.66 -9.66
CA ALA A 54 -0.80 15.46 -10.87
C ALA A 54 0.13 16.66 -10.70
N GLY A 55 0.56 16.96 -9.46
CA GLY A 55 1.46 18.07 -9.17
C GLY A 55 0.76 19.44 -9.07
N GLU A 56 -0.59 19.48 -8.97
CA GLU A 56 -1.35 20.74 -8.87
C GLU A 56 -1.04 21.54 -7.59
N PHE A 57 -0.52 20.87 -6.56
CA PHE A 57 -0.06 21.50 -5.31
C PHE A 57 1.47 21.70 -5.26
N GLY A 58 2.16 21.49 -6.39
CA GLY A 58 3.60 21.59 -6.56
C GLY A 58 4.19 20.29 -7.13
N GLU A 59 5.21 20.44 -7.97
CA GLU A 59 5.76 19.34 -8.78
C GLU A 59 6.72 18.41 -8.01
N ALA A 60 7.22 18.85 -6.86
CA ALA A 60 8.14 18.05 -6.05
C ALA A 60 7.36 17.17 -5.03
N ALA A 61 7.85 15.97 -4.75
CA ALA A 61 7.24 15.06 -3.78
C ALA A 61 7.06 15.70 -2.39
N ASN A 62 7.91 16.64 -2.01
CA ASN A 62 7.86 17.36 -0.73
C ASN A 62 7.12 18.70 -0.78
N ALA A 63 6.52 19.09 -1.93
CA ALA A 63 5.74 20.33 -2.05
C ALA A 63 4.53 20.34 -1.09
N VAL A 64 3.95 19.17 -0.83
CA VAL A 64 2.92 18.98 0.19
C VAL A 64 3.52 18.25 1.38
N ASN A 65 3.35 18.80 2.59
CA ASN A 65 3.89 18.17 3.80
C ASN A 65 3.25 16.78 4.05
N ALA A 66 3.94 15.95 4.83
CA ALA A 66 3.55 14.56 5.08
C ALA A 66 2.14 14.43 5.68
N TYR A 67 1.75 15.31 6.58
CA TYR A 67 0.47 15.26 7.28
C TYR A 67 -0.71 15.63 6.37
N ALA A 68 -0.56 16.72 5.60
CA ALA A 68 -1.58 17.15 4.64
C ALA A 68 -1.79 16.10 3.55
N ALA A 69 -0.72 15.58 2.95
CA ALA A 69 -0.82 14.54 1.95
C ALA A 69 -1.47 13.27 2.52
N SER A 70 -1.09 12.85 3.74
CA SER A 70 -1.72 11.70 4.41
C SER A 70 -3.22 11.88 4.59
N SER A 71 -3.66 13.11 4.90
CA SER A 71 -5.09 13.41 5.08
C SER A 71 -5.89 13.24 3.78
N PHE A 72 -5.31 13.56 2.62
CA PHE A 72 -5.99 13.34 1.33
C PHE A 72 -6.30 11.85 1.11
N TYR A 73 -5.35 10.98 1.42
CA TYR A 73 -5.55 9.53 1.34
C TYR A 73 -6.49 8.99 2.42
N ALA A 74 -6.44 9.58 3.63
CA ALA A 74 -7.28 9.15 4.75
C ALA A 74 -8.77 9.40 4.49
N VAL A 75 -9.13 10.57 3.93
CA VAL A 75 -10.53 10.87 3.59
C VAL A 75 -11.06 9.99 2.45
N ASP A 76 -10.22 9.60 1.49
CA ASP A 76 -10.58 8.63 0.46
C ASP A 76 -10.87 7.25 1.08
N ARG A 77 -10.02 6.78 2.00
CA ARG A 77 -10.24 5.52 2.73
C ARG A 77 -11.51 5.55 3.57
N TYR A 78 -11.74 6.63 4.28
CA TYR A 78 -12.93 6.79 5.12
C TYR A 78 -14.22 6.73 4.29
N ALA A 79 -14.26 7.50 3.19
CA ALA A 79 -15.41 7.50 2.29
C ALA A 79 -15.66 6.11 1.67
N SER A 80 -14.58 5.44 1.24
CA SER A 80 -14.65 4.09 0.71
C SER A 80 -15.16 3.09 1.76
N PHE A 81 -14.65 3.15 3.00
CA PHE A 81 -15.09 2.30 4.10
C PHE A 81 -16.58 2.43 4.32
N LYS A 82 -17.03 3.63 4.61
CA LYS A 82 -18.45 3.90 4.95
C LYS A 82 -19.41 3.52 3.81
N LYS A 83 -19.00 3.71 2.57
CA LYS A 83 -19.89 3.54 1.42
C LYS A 83 -19.89 2.12 0.85
N PHE A 84 -18.75 1.40 0.88
CA PHE A 84 -18.60 0.23 0.04
C PHE A 84 -18.26 -1.08 0.76
N TRP A 85 -17.60 -1.05 1.92
CA TRP A 85 -17.10 -2.29 2.53
C TRP A 85 -17.28 -2.43 4.04
N GLU A 86 -17.81 -1.42 4.74
CA GLU A 86 -18.15 -1.51 6.17
C GLU A 86 -19.12 -2.66 6.44
N ALA A 87 -20.15 -2.81 5.60
CA ALA A 87 -21.15 -3.85 5.76
C ALA A 87 -20.55 -5.27 5.59
N ASP A 88 -19.65 -5.46 4.63
CA ASP A 88 -18.95 -6.73 4.40
C ASP A 88 -18.03 -7.05 5.58
N TYR A 89 -17.27 -6.05 6.04
CA TYR A 89 -16.40 -6.17 7.21
C TYR A 89 -17.18 -6.55 8.48
N CYS A 90 -18.33 -5.94 8.72
CA CYS A 90 -19.21 -6.27 9.85
C CYS A 90 -19.83 -7.68 9.75
N LYS A 91 -19.97 -8.22 8.53
CA LYS A 91 -20.45 -9.59 8.28
C LYS A 91 -19.35 -10.66 8.33
N ASN A 92 -18.18 -10.33 8.83
CA ASN A 92 -17.00 -11.21 8.91
C ASN A 92 -16.43 -11.64 7.54
N ILE A 93 -16.73 -10.91 6.46
CA ILE A 93 -16.11 -11.16 5.16
C ILE A 93 -14.67 -10.63 5.21
N PRO A 94 -13.64 -11.43 4.89
CA PRO A 94 -12.26 -10.98 4.82
C PRO A 94 -12.08 -9.89 3.76
N ILE A 95 -11.32 -8.85 4.10
CA ILE A 95 -11.01 -7.73 3.23
C ILE A 95 -9.55 -7.84 2.79
N ILE A 96 -9.33 -7.94 1.49
CA ILE A 96 -7.99 -7.93 0.87
C ILE A 96 -7.75 -6.56 0.26
N ALA A 97 -6.86 -5.78 0.87
CA ALA A 97 -6.58 -4.41 0.48
C ALA A 97 -5.26 -4.29 -0.29
N ALA A 98 -5.33 -3.71 -1.49
CA ALA A 98 -4.15 -3.19 -2.18
C ALA A 98 -3.86 -1.79 -1.67
N ARG A 99 -2.82 -1.61 -0.87
CA ARG A 99 -2.49 -0.39 -0.12
C ARG A 99 -3.57 -0.04 0.94
N TYR A 100 -3.17 0.71 1.93
CA TYR A 100 -4.03 1.20 3.00
C TYR A 100 -3.36 2.40 3.71
N ALA A 101 -3.68 2.67 4.98
CA ALA A 101 -2.97 3.66 5.80
C ALA A 101 -1.45 3.40 5.87
N THR A 102 -1.04 2.15 5.73
CA THR A 102 0.36 1.71 5.65
C THR A 102 1.16 2.39 4.54
N SER A 103 0.51 2.71 3.40
CA SER A 103 1.16 3.46 2.32
C SER A 103 1.56 4.88 2.73
N ASN A 104 0.88 5.51 3.69
CA ASN A 104 1.32 6.79 4.26
C ASN A 104 2.62 6.64 5.07
N ALA A 105 2.76 5.54 5.84
CA ALA A 105 4.01 5.21 6.52
C ALA A 105 5.17 4.89 5.56
N ILE A 106 4.87 4.46 4.33
CA ILE A 106 5.87 4.21 3.30
C ILE A 106 6.26 5.53 2.61
N HIS A 107 5.28 6.25 2.06
CA HIS A 107 5.52 7.36 1.14
C HIS A 107 5.56 8.72 1.84
N GLN A 108 4.66 8.99 2.78
CA GLN A 108 4.61 10.31 3.40
C GLN A 108 5.64 10.46 4.53
N MET A 109 5.86 9.41 5.33
CA MET A 109 6.90 9.43 6.36
C MET A 109 8.31 9.63 5.77
N ALA A 110 8.57 9.14 4.55
CA ALA A 110 9.84 9.32 3.85
C ALA A 110 10.23 10.80 3.64
N LYS A 111 9.26 11.72 3.67
CA LYS A 111 9.50 13.17 3.55
C LYS A 111 10.04 13.81 4.82
N LEU A 112 9.98 13.12 5.94
CA LEU A 112 10.33 13.63 7.26
C LEU A 112 11.75 13.21 7.64
N ALA A 113 12.39 13.97 8.54
CA ALA A 113 13.63 13.53 9.16
C ALA A 113 13.41 12.22 9.96
N LYS A 114 14.42 11.35 9.99
CA LYS A 114 14.31 10.04 10.69
C LYS A 114 13.97 10.17 12.17
N SER A 115 14.36 11.27 12.80
CA SER A 115 14.00 11.59 14.19
C SER A 115 12.51 11.80 14.43
N GLU A 116 11.75 12.14 13.38
CA GLU A 116 10.31 12.41 13.43
C GLU A 116 9.47 11.16 13.13
N TRP A 117 10.07 10.07 12.64
CA TRP A 117 9.33 8.89 12.18
C TRP A 117 8.48 8.24 13.27
N ASN A 118 8.98 8.16 14.51
CA ASN A 118 8.19 7.60 15.61
C ASN A 118 6.94 8.43 15.92
N SER A 119 7.07 9.76 15.99
CA SER A 119 5.94 10.66 16.24
C SER A 119 4.94 10.65 15.09
N TYR A 120 5.43 10.57 13.85
CA TYR A 120 4.56 10.45 12.68
C TYR A 120 3.78 9.13 12.68
N LEU A 121 4.41 7.99 12.99
CA LEU A 121 3.71 6.71 13.07
C LEU A 121 2.64 6.71 14.17
N ALA A 122 2.95 7.28 15.34
CA ALA A 122 1.97 7.41 16.41
C ALA A 122 0.79 8.30 16.03
N TRP A 123 1.06 9.44 15.36
CA TRP A 123 0.02 10.32 14.82
C TRP A 123 -0.83 9.61 13.76
N LEU A 124 -0.21 8.88 12.82
CA LEU A 124 -0.92 8.20 11.74
C LEU A 124 -1.85 7.10 12.29
N GLU A 125 -1.38 6.36 13.29
CA GLU A 125 -2.16 5.32 13.96
C GLU A 125 -3.36 5.92 14.69
N ASP A 126 -3.15 6.99 15.44
CA ASP A 126 -4.23 7.70 16.14
C ASP A 126 -5.23 8.31 15.16
N TYR A 127 -4.74 9.03 14.16
CA TYR A 127 -5.57 9.70 13.17
C TYR A 127 -6.47 8.73 12.40
N GLU A 128 -5.90 7.67 11.82
CA GLU A 128 -6.65 6.76 10.96
C GLU A 128 -7.51 5.77 11.76
N TYR A 129 -6.96 5.17 12.81
CA TYR A 129 -7.64 4.07 13.50
C TYR A 129 -8.45 4.52 14.72
N THR A 130 -8.03 5.59 15.41
CA THR A 130 -8.76 6.10 16.58
C THR A 130 -9.74 7.20 16.19
N LEU A 131 -9.26 8.28 15.57
CA LEU A 131 -10.08 9.46 15.29
C LEU A 131 -11.04 9.26 14.12
N LEU A 132 -10.57 8.66 13.00
CA LEU A 132 -11.44 8.32 11.87
C LEU A 132 -12.19 6.99 12.07
N GLY A 133 -11.77 6.15 13.02
CA GLY A 133 -12.41 4.87 13.30
C GLY A 133 -12.29 3.85 12.16
N LEU A 134 -11.26 3.98 11.32
CA LEU A 134 -10.99 2.99 10.28
C LEU A 134 -10.48 1.68 10.89
N PRO A 135 -10.83 0.51 10.35
CA PRO A 135 -10.31 -0.75 10.83
C PRO A 135 -8.78 -0.81 10.80
N LYS A 136 -8.16 -1.24 11.89
CA LYS A 136 -6.73 -1.54 11.91
C LYS A 136 -6.49 -2.88 11.22
N PRO A 137 -5.46 -3.01 10.35
CA PRO A 137 -5.16 -4.28 9.70
C PRO A 137 -4.82 -5.40 10.69
N ASP A 138 -5.37 -6.60 10.46
CA ASP A 138 -4.99 -7.82 11.18
C ASP A 138 -3.65 -8.36 10.69
N ALA A 139 -3.34 -8.19 9.41
CA ALA A 139 -2.03 -8.48 8.83
C ALA A 139 -1.66 -7.46 7.76
N VAL A 140 -0.39 -7.11 7.71
CA VAL A 140 0.21 -6.30 6.65
C VAL A 140 1.36 -7.08 6.03
N ILE A 141 1.30 -7.26 4.73
CA ILE A 141 2.32 -7.93 3.92
C ILE A 141 3.01 -6.88 3.07
N PHE A 142 4.29 -6.62 3.37
CA PHE A 142 5.11 -5.70 2.59
C PHE A 142 5.95 -6.46 1.58
N LEU A 143 5.73 -6.19 0.31
CA LEU A 143 6.51 -6.75 -0.80
C LEU A 143 7.78 -5.92 -1.01
N ASP A 144 8.89 -6.37 -0.46
CA ASP A 144 10.19 -5.72 -0.59
C ASP A 144 10.88 -6.16 -1.88
N MET A 145 10.74 -5.34 -2.93
CA MET A 145 11.40 -5.49 -4.21
C MET A 145 12.54 -4.48 -4.29
N PRO A 146 13.79 -4.87 -4.58
CA PRO A 146 14.88 -3.93 -4.86
C PRO A 146 14.50 -2.95 -5.96
N LEU A 147 14.92 -1.69 -5.82
CA LEU A 147 14.50 -0.62 -6.74
C LEU A 147 14.94 -0.89 -8.18
N GLU A 148 16.13 -1.46 -8.35
CA GLU A 148 16.69 -1.83 -9.65
C GLU A 148 15.83 -2.92 -10.34
N ALA A 149 15.39 -3.90 -9.57
CA ALA A 149 14.49 -4.95 -10.06
C ALA A 149 13.08 -4.39 -10.36
N ALA A 150 12.57 -3.51 -9.51
CA ALA A 150 11.30 -2.83 -9.72
C ALA A 150 11.30 -1.98 -10.99
N GLN A 151 12.38 -1.25 -11.26
CA GLN A 151 12.52 -0.46 -12.49
C GLN A 151 12.50 -1.32 -13.75
N LYS A 152 13.19 -2.47 -13.76
CA LYS A 152 13.14 -3.42 -14.88
C LYS A 152 11.70 -3.86 -15.17
N LEU A 153 10.92 -4.16 -14.13
CA LEU A 153 9.52 -4.56 -14.27
C LEU A 153 8.62 -3.42 -14.76
N MET A 154 8.87 -2.18 -14.31
CA MET A 154 8.09 -1.00 -14.69
C MET A 154 8.38 -0.53 -16.13
N SER A 155 9.65 -0.58 -16.58
CA SER A 155 10.02 -0.19 -17.95
C SER A 155 9.27 -1.05 -18.98
N GLY A 156 9.07 -2.32 -18.71
CA GLY A 156 8.22 -3.18 -19.53
C GLY A 156 6.74 -2.76 -19.55
N ARG A 157 6.22 -2.21 -18.43
CA ARG A 157 4.82 -1.78 -18.31
C ARG A 157 4.50 -0.49 -19.07
N TYR A 158 5.43 0.46 -19.07
CA TYR A 158 5.24 1.77 -19.72
C TYR A 158 5.76 1.82 -21.15
N ALA A 159 6.35 0.73 -21.66
CA ALA A 159 6.98 0.67 -22.99
C ALA A 159 7.95 1.84 -23.24
N GLY A 160 8.65 2.29 -22.17
CA GLY A 160 9.60 3.40 -22.23
C GLY A 160 9.00 4.80 -22.17
N ASP A 161 7.68 4.95 -22.00
CA ASP A 161 7.01 6.26 -21.89
C ASP A 161 7.10 6.82 -20.46
N GLU A 162 8.16 7.61 -20.19
CA GLU A 162 8.43 8.25 -18.89
C GLU A 162 7.35 9.26 -18.46
N SER A 163 6.53 9.78 -19.41
CA SER A 163 5.49 10.76 -19.10
C SER A 163 4.35 10.20 -18.25
N LYS A 164 4.21 8.89 -18.23
CA LYS A 164 3.18 8.17 -17.44
C LYS A 164 3.53 7.97 -15.98
N LYS A 165 4.76 8.31 -15.57
CA LYS A 165 5.19 8.26 -14.17
C LYS A 165 4.66 9.46 -13.41
N ASP A 166 4.12 9.23 -12.21
CA ASP A 166 3.72 10.32 -11.30
C ASP A 166 4.94 11.01 -10.65
N ILE A 167 4.69 12.01 -9.79
CA ILE A 167 5.74 12.80 -9.12
C ILE A 167 6.63 11.96 -8.18
N HIS A 168 6.14 10.83 -7.69
CA HIS A 168 6.87 9.94 -6.78
C HIS A 168 7.75 8.95 -7.55
N GLU A 169 7.24 8.40 -8.67
CA GLU A 169 7.93 7.40 -9.48
C GLU A 169 9.17 7.95 -10.21
N ARG A 170 9.26 9.28 -10.36
CA ARG A 170 10.37 9.97 -11.07
C ARG A 170 11.61 10.19 -10.19
N ASP A 171 11.47 10.19 -8.87
CA ASP A 171 12.56 10.49 -7.93
C ASP A 171 13.11 9.22 -7.28
N PHE A 172 14.23 8.73 -7.81
CA PHE A 172 14.88 7.52 -7.29
C PHE A 172 15.40 7.69 -5.85
N THR A 173 15.85 8.88 -5.49
CA THR A 173 16.31 9.18 -4.12
C THR A 173 15.15 9.10 -3.15
N TYR A 174 14.00 9.65 -3.53
CA TYR A 174 12.78 9.56 -2.75
C TYR A 174 12.28 8.10 -2.63
N LEU A 175 12.31 7.30 -3.70
CA LEU A 175 11.94 5.89 -3.64
C LEU A 175 12.85 5.08 -2.70
N ARG A 176 14.15 5.40 -2.63
CA ARG A 176 15.06 4.79 -1.65
C ARG A 176 14.67 5.14 -0.22
N GLN A 177 14.33 6.40 0.05
CA GLN A 177 13.81 6.84 1.35
C GLN A 177 12.48 6.15 1.69
N CYS A 178 11.59 5.97 0.71
CA CYS A 178 10.34 5.23 0.88
C CYS A 178 10.58 3.76 1.28
N ARG A 179 11.58 3.09 0.70
CA ARG A 179 11.94 1.73 1.11
C ARG A 179 12.50 1.69 2.53
N GLU A 180 13.34 2.64 2.92
CA GLU A 180 13.85 2.74 4.29
C GLU A 180 12.72 2.97 5.30
N SER A 181 11.80 3.89 5.01
CA SER A 181 10.65 4.17 5.86
C SER A 181 9.71 2.97 5.98
N ALA A 182 9.49 2.24 4.87
CA ALA A 182 8.69 1.03 4.86
C ALA A 182 9.27 -0.06 5.78
N LEU A 183 10.59 -0.34 5.68
CA LEU A 183 11.25 -1.32 6.53
C LEU A 183 11.27 -0.90 8.00
N TYR A 184 11.39 0.40 8.27
CA TYR A 184 11.26 0.94 9.62
C TYR A 184 9.85 0.72 10.18
N ALA A 185 8.81 1.09 9.42
CA ALA A 185 7.41 0.88 9.80
C ALA A 185 7.10 -0.61 9.98
N ALA A 186 7.59 -1.46 9.08
CA ALA A 186 7.42 -2.91 9.16
C ALA A 186 7.96 -3.48 10.47
N LYS A 187 9.13 -3.03 10.91
CA LYS A 187 9.70 -3.41 12.21
C LYS A 187 8.87 -2.90 13.38
N LYS A 188 8.38 -1.65 13.31
CA LYS A 188 7.61 -1.02 14.40
C LYS A 188 6.22 -1.60 14.55
N TRP A 189 5.55 -1.91 13.44
CA TRP A 189 4.18 -2.40 13.41
C TRP A 189 4.07 -3.92 13.13
N ASN A 190 5.21 -4.63 13.18
CA ASN A 190 5.29 -6.08 12.99
C ASN A 190 4.68 -6.58 11.67
N TRP A 191 4.99 -5.88 10.56
CA TRP A 191 4.55 -6.34 9.24
C TRP A 191 5.30 -7.59 8.79
N GLN A 192 4.66 -8.41 7.97
CA GLN A 192 5.28 -9.52 7.29
C GLN A 192 6.02 -9.02 6.04
N VAL A 193 7.35 -9.01 6.08
CA VAL A 193 8.16 -8.59 4.93
C VAL A 193 8.46 -9.80 4.06
N ILE A 194 8.07 -9.74 2.78
CA ILE A 194 8.41 -10.74 1.77
C ILE A 194 9.47 -10.15 0.84
N PHE A 195 10.69 -10.66 0.90
CA PHE A 195 11.73 -10.34 -0.09
C PHE A 195 11.35 -10.94 -1.43
N CYS A 196 11.18 -10.06 -2.44
CA CYS A 196 10.65 -10.41 -3.76
C CYS A 196 11.73 -10.62 -4.83
N ALA A 197 13.00 -10.56 -4.46
CA ALA A 197 14.12 -10.79 -5.36
C ALA A 197 15.24 -11.58 -4.67
N GLU A 198 16.05 -12.25 -5.46
CA GLU A 198 17.31 -12.87 -5.06
C GLU A 198 18.41 -12.37 -6.00
N LYS A 199 19.51 -11.79 -5.46
CA LYS A 199 20.62 -11.20 -6.24
C LYS A 199 20.12 -10.23 -7.33
N ASP A 200 19.21 -9.33 -6.97
CA ASP A 200 18.61 -8.31 -7.86
C ASP A 200 17.75 -8.86 -9.02
N GLU A 201 17.48 -10.16 -9.06
CA GLU A 201 16.54 -10.75 -10.00
C GLU A 201 15.21 -11.06 -9.30
N PRO A 202 14.06 -10.63 -9.86
CA PRO A 202 12.76 -10.91 -9.28
C PRO A 202 12.50 -12.40 -9.12
N LEU A 203 11.99 -12.81 -7.95
CA LEU A 203 11.51 -14.17 -7.76
C LEU A 203 10.32 -14.48 -8.68
N PRO A 204 10.16 -15.75 -9.08
CA PRO A 204 8.97 -16.16 -9.83
C PRO A 204 7.69 -15.76 -9.07
N PRO A 205 6.68 -15.20 -9.76
CA PRO A 205 5.44 -14.77 -9.11
C PRO A 205 4.76 -15.85 -8.25
N ALA A 206 4.86 -17.12 -8.66
CA ALA A 206 4.28 -18.25 -7.92
C ALA A 206 4.89 -18.41 -6.52
N VAL A 207 6.21 -18.23 -6.40
CA VAL A 207 6.93 -18.33 -5.11
C VAL A 207 6.48 -17.24 -4.14
N ILE A 208 6.29 -16.02 -4.63
CA ILE A 208 5.79 -14.89 -3.83
C ILE A 208 4.34 -15.15 -3.44
N THR A 209 3.51 -15.61 -4.40
CA THR A 209 2.08 -15.94 -4.14
C THR A 209 1.94 -16.96 -3.02
N GLU A 210 2.74 -18.02 -3.01
CA GLU A 210 2.68 -19.07 -1.98
C GLU A 210 2.95 -18.52 -0.58
N LYS A 211 3.94 -17.62 -0.45
CA LYS A 211 4.24 -16.95 0.82
C LYS A 211 3.08 -16.07 1.29
N ILE A 212 2.48 -15.30 0.37
CA ILE A 212 1.32 -14.45 0.66
C ILE A 212 0.12 -15.30 1.07
N ASP A 213 -0.21 -16.34 0.30
CA ASP A 213 -1.35 -17.21 0.53
C ASP A 213 -1.29 -17.86 1.91
N ARG A 214 -0.12 -18.31 2.35
CA ARG A 214 0.08 -18.86 3.71
C ARG A 214 -0.29 -17.84 4.78
N ILE A 215 0.26 -16.61 4.71
CA ILE A 215 -0.01 -15.55 5.70
C ILE A 215 -1.51 -15.21 5.72
N VAL A 216 -2.11 -15.06 4.54
CA VAL A 216 -3.53 -14.73 4.42
C VAL A 216 -4.40 -15.82 5.04
N ARG A 217 -4.17 -17.09 4.69
CA ARG A 217 -4.96 -18.22 5.23
C ARG A 217 -4.80 -18.37 6.72
N ASP A 218 -3.62 -18.14 7.27
CA ASP A 218 -3.38 -18.17 8.72
C ASP A 218 -4.08 -17.00 9.44
N THR A 219 -4.26 -15.87 8.76
CA THR A 219 -4.95 -14.69 9.32
C THR A 219 -6.47 -14.82 9.31
N ILE A 220 -7.06 -15.45 8.27
CA ILE A 220 -8.51 -15.57 8.12
C ILE A 220 -9.14 -16.78 8.84
N ARG A 221 -8.31 -17.72 9.32
CA ARG A 221 -8.75 -18.83 10.21
C ARG A 221 -9.09 -18.31 11.60
#